data_df2fe025bce0d9d29912db23f1d3a6f9
#
_entry.id   df2fe025bce0d9d29912db23f1d3a6f9
#
_cell.length_a   1.000
_cell.length_b   1.000
_cell.length_c   1.000
_cell.angle_alpha   90.00
_cell.angle_beta   90.00
_cell.angle_gamma   90.00
#
_symmetry.space_group_name_H-M   'P 1'
#
loop_
_entity.id
_entity.type
_entity.pdbx_description
1 polymer ?
#
loop_
_entity_poly.entity_id
_entity_poly.type
_entity_poly.pdbx_seq_one_letter_code
_entity_poly.pdbx_strand_id
1 'polypeptide(L)'
;MKIVVKFGGSSLASAEQFKKVGKIIKKDEARKYVIPSAPGKRTPDDTKVTDLLYSCYGQALLEEDECEENFEGLLAEIKKRYEEIISGLGLTLSLDDEFRTIRENFSKKIGRDYAASRGCLLYTSRCV
;
A
#
# COMPACT_ATOMS: atom_id res chain seq x y z
N MET A 1 -9.32 13.70 26.22
CA MET A 1 -9.12 14.30 24.87
C MET A 1 -8.71 13.20 23.88
N LYS A 2 -9.25 13.23 22.69
CA LYS A 2 -8.88 12.30 21.63
C LYS A 2 -8.02 13.01 20.59
N ILE A 3 -6.91 12.39 20.18
CA ILE A 3 -5.98 12.95 19.19
C ILE A 3 -6.07 12.11 17.92
N VAL A 4 -6.21 12.77 16.77
CA VAL A 4 -6.09 12.18 15.45
C VAL A 4 -4.68 12.39 14.94
N VAL A 5 -4.01 11.34 14.54
CA VAL A 5 -2.65 11.40 13.99
C VAL A 5 -2.63 10.90 12.56
N LYS A 6 -1.89 11.59 11.70
CA LYS A 6 -1.72 11.23 10.30
C LYS A 6 -0.24 10.98 10.00
N PHE A 7 0.02 9.90 9.27
CA PHE A 7 1.36 9.55 8.82
C PHE A 7 1.42 9.54 7.30
N GLY A 8 2.36 10.30 6.74
CA GLY A 8 2.59 10.36 5.30
C GLY A 8 3.35 9.16 4.76
N GLY A 9 3.49 9.09 3.44
CA GLY A 9 4.08 7.94 2.77
C GLY A 9 5.52 7.62 3.17
N SER A 10 6.37 8.64 3.36
CA SER A 10 7.75 8.44 3.79
C SER A 10 7.86 7.83 5.19
N SER A 11 6.90 8.12 6.06
CA SER A 11 6.81 7.52 7.40
C SER A 11 6.38 6.06 7.40
N LEU A 12 5.87 5.57 6.29
CA LEU A 12 5.35 4.21 6.12
C LEU A 12 6.07 3.45 4.99
N ALA A 13 7.24 3.91 4.59
CA ALA A 13 7.96 3.37 3.43
C ALA A 13 8.60 2.00 3.68
N SER A 14 8.90 1.66 4.93
CA SER A 14 9.59 0.43 5.30
C SER A 14 9.15 -0.07 6.68
N ALA A 15 9.51 -1.32 7.01
CA ALA A 15 9.24 -1.90 8.33
C ALA A 15 9.86 -1.07 9.47
N GLU A 16 11.07 -0.53 9.29
CA GLU A 16 11.71 0.34 10.29
C GLU A 16 10.91 1.59 10.56
N GLN A 17 10.38 2.22 9.53
CA GLN A 17 9.53 3.40 9.67
C GLN A 17 8.21 3.05 10.36
N PHE A 18 7.60 1.92 10.07
CA PHE A 18 6.42 1.42 10.80
C PHE A 18 6.69 1.24 12.28
N LYS A 19 7.86 0.72 12.65
CA LYS A 19 8.24 0.58 14.06
C LYS A 19 8.31 1.93 14.77
N LYS A 20 8.86 2.95 14.12
CA LYS A 20 8.90 4.32 14.64
C LYS A 20 7.49 4.89 14.83
N VAL A 21 6.62 4.70 13.84
CA VAL A 21 5.21 5.12 13.92
C VAL A 21 4.50 4.44 15.08
N GLY A 22 4.70 3.14 15.25
CA GLY A 22 4.14 2.38 16.39
C GLY A 22 4.57 2.93 17.74
N LYS A 23 5.84 3.31 17.90
CA LYS A 23 6.35 3.93 19.12
C LYS A 23 5.71 5.29 19.38
N ILE A 24 5.52 6.11 18.34
CA ILE A 24 4.88 7.42 18.45
C ILE A 24 3.43 7.26 18.91
N ILE A 25 2.69 6.33 18.34
CA ILE A 25 1.30 6.07 18.71
C ILE A 25 1.20 5.62 20.18
N LYS A 26 2.07 4.72 20.60
CA LYS A 26 2.05 4.14 21.95
C LYS A 26 2.46 5.12 23.04
N LYS A 27 3.16 6.20 22.71
CA LYS A 27 3.60 7.20 23.70
C LYS A 27 2.46 7.99 24.35
N ASP A 28 1.32 8.06 23.71
CA ASP A 28 0.17 8.82 24.20
C ASP A 28 -1.12 8.06 23.89
N GLU A 29 -1.81 7.62 24.93
CA GLU A 29 -3.07 6.88 24.83
C GLU A 29 -4.20 7.70 24.19
N ALA A 30 -4.09 9.02 24.16
CA ALA A 30 -5.05 9.89 23.49
C ALA A 30 -4.99 9.81 21.97
N ARG A 31 -3.90 9.27 21.39
CA ARG A 31 -3.72 9.04 19.95
C ARG A 31 -4.47 7.80 19.49
N LYS A 32 -5.78 7.90 19.44
CA LYS A 32 -6.68 6.76 19.15
C LYS A 32 -7.05 6.60 17.68
N TYR A 33 -7.00 7.69 16.91
CA TYR A 33 -7.37 7.69 15.52
C TYR A 33 -6.12 7.87 14.66
N VAL A 34 -5.78 6.84 13.90
CA VAL A 34 -4.58 6.82 13.06
C VAL A 34 -4.99 6.79 11.59
N ILE A 35 -4.50 7.74 10.82
CA ILE A 35 -4.75 7.84 9.39
C ILE A 35 -3.44 7.56 8.65
N PRO A 36 -3.25 6.34 8.13
CA PRO A 36 -2.06 5.99 7.35
C PRO A 36 -2.21 6.42 5.89
N SER A 37 -1.08 6.64 5.24
CA SER A 37 -0.98 6.80 3.79
C SER A 37 -0.49 5.49 3.15
N ALA A 38 -0.45 5.43 1.82
CA ALA A 38 0.26 4.38 1.10
C ALA A 38 1.78 4.50 1.35
N PRO A 39 2.55 3.40 1.33
CA PRO A 39 4.00 3.45 1.48
C PRO A 39 4.64 4.34 0.42
N GLY A 40 5.50 5.27 0.86
CA GLY A 40 6.23 6.17 -0.01
C GLY A 40 7.58 5.61 -0.45
N LYS A 41 8.46 6.49 -0.88
CA LYS A 41 9.81 6.13 -1.32
C LYS A 41 10.68 5.70 -0.14
N ARG A 42 11.39 4.58 -0.27
CA ARG A 42 12.41 4.11 0.69
C ARG A 42 13.71 4.87 0.52
N THR A 43 14.01 5.26 -0.72
CA THR A 43 15.20 6.03 -1.14
C THR A 43 14.76 7.09 -2.16
N PRO A 44 15.61 8.12 -2.46
CA PRO A 44 15.25 9.13 -3.47
C PRO A 44 14.94 8.56 -4.86
N ASP A 45 15.53 7.42 -5.22
CA ASP A 45 15.35 6.75 -6.51
C ASP A 45 14.19 5.76 -6.55
N ASP A 46 13.51 5.55 -5.42
CA ASP A 46 12.41 4.59 -5.31
C ASP A 46 11.11 5.17 -5.90
N THR A 47 10.13 4.31 -6.13
CA THR A 47 8.81 4.66 -6.61
C THR A 47 7.79 4.52 -5.48
N LYS A 48 6.90 5.51 -5.32
CA LYS A 48 5.80 5.43 -4.37
C LYS A 48 4.82 4.33 -4.76
N VAL A 49 4.25 3.65 -3.78
CA VAL A 49 3.23 2.61 -4.02
C VAL A 49 2.04 3.18 -4.80
N THR A 50 1.60 4.41 -4.52
CA THR A 50 0.52 5.05 -5.28
C THR A 50 0.86 5.17 -6.77
N ASP A 51 2.10 5.56 -7.10
CA ASP A 51 2.56 5.66 -8.49
C ASP A 51 2.63 4.29 -9.16
N LEU A 52 3.06 3.26 -8.42
CA LEU A 52 3.03 1.87 -8.91
C LEU A 52 1.60 1.40 -9.20
N LEU A 53 0.65 1.74 -8.33
CA LEU A 53 -0.77 1.41 -8.54
C LEU A 53 -1.35 2.12 -9.78
N TYR A 54 -1.01 3.38 -9.99
CA TYR A 54 -1.43 4.10 -11.20
C TYR A 54 -0.83 3.48 -12.47
N SER A 55 0.45 3.13 -12.44
CA SER A 55 1.12 2.47 -13.56
C SER A 55 0.51 1.10 -13.86
N CYS A 56 0.23 0.33 -12.82
CA CYS A 56 -0.39 -0.99 -12.92
C CYS A 56 -1.79 -0.88 -13.55
N TYR A 57 -2.60 0.06 -13.09
CA TYR A 57 -3.92 0.32 -13.65
C TYR A 57 -3.84 0.79 -15.11
N GLY A 58 -2.85 1.65 -15.43
CA GLY A 58 -2.59 2.11 -16.79
C GLY A 58 -2.32 0.95 -17.75
N GLN A 59 -1.55 -0.06 -17.33
CA GLN A 59 -1.32 -1.27 -18.14
C GLN A 59 -2.60 -2.08 -18.34
N ALA A 60 -3.47 -2.15 -17.33
CA ALA A 60 -4.75 -2.85 -17.43
C ALA A 60 -5.72 -2.20 -18.42
N LEU A 61 -5.54 -0.92 -18.75
CA LEU A 61 -6.35 -0.21 -19.74
C LEU A 61 -5.92 -0.49 -21.19
N LEU A 62 -4.72 -1.01 -21.39
CA LEU A 62 -4.18 -1.30 -22.72
C LEU A 62 -4.60 -2.73 -23.15
N GLU A 63 -4.92 -2.91 -24.43
CA GLU A 63 -5.42 -4.17 -24.98
C GLU A 63 -4.34 -4.97 -25.74
N GLU A 64 -3.07 -4.80 -25.41
CA GLU A 64 -1.95 -5.47 -26.04
C GLU A 64 -1.41 -6.61 -25.17
N ASP A 65 -0.96 -7.70 -25.78
CA ASP A 65 -0.45 -8.89 -25.08
C ASP A 65 0.75 -8.56 -24.15
N GLU A 66 1.65 -7.66 -24.57
CA GLU A 66 2.78 -7.22 -23.77
C GLU A 66 2.36 -6.48 -22.48
N CYS A 67 1.17 -5.92 -22.47
CA CYS A 67 0.64 -5.17 -21.33
C CYS A 67 0.19 -6.10 -20.19
N GLU A 68 -0.23 -7.31 -20.48
CA GLU A 68 -0.59 -8.28 -19.44
C GLU A 68 0.63 -8.69 -18.61
N GLU A 69 1.76 -8.94 -19.25
CA GLU A 69 3.02 -9.24 -18.56
C GLU A 69 3.50 -8.06 -17.72
N ASN A 70 3.42 -6.84 -18.25
CA ASN A 70 3.77 -5.63 -17.53
C ASN A 70 2.83 -5.39 -16.32
N PHE A 71 1.54 -5.63 -16.50
CA PHE A 71 0.54 -5.54 -15.43
C PHE A 71 0.87 -6.50 -14.28
N GLU A 72 1.10 -7.77 -14.59
CA GLU A 72 1.44 -8.78 -13.58
C GLU A 72 2.77 -8.48 -12.89
N GLY A 73 3.76 -7.99 -13.62
CA GLY A 73 5.04 -7.56 -13.07
C GLY A 73 4.91 -6.42 -12.09
N LEU A 74 4.13 -5.39 -12.41
CA LEU A 74 3.87 -4.26 -11.53
C LEU A 74 3.07 -4.66 -10.30
N LEU A 75 2.06 -5.51 -10.47
CA LEU A 75 1.26 -6.02 -9.35
C LEU A 75 2.12 -6.84 -8.39
N ALA A 76 3.02 -7.67 -8.92
CA ALA A 76 3.96 -8.45 -8.12
C ALA A 76 4.95 -7.56 -7.36
N GLU A 77 5.42 -6.46 -7.97
CA GLU A 77 6.29 -5.48 -7.32
C GLU A 77 5.60 -4.78 -6.15
N ILE A 78 4.35 -4.37 -6.32
CA ILE A 78 3.54 -3.78 -5.26
C ILE A 78 3.37 -4.79 -4.11
N LYS A 79 3.00 -6.03 -4.43
CA LYS A 79 2.83 -7.11 -3.45
C LYS A 79 4.11 -7.35 -2.66
N LYS A 80 5.25 -7.39 -3.33
CA LYS A 80 6.57 -7.56 -2.71
C LYS A 80 6.88 -6.44 -1.71
N ARG A 81 6.56 -5.19 -2.04
CA ARG A 81 6.72 -4.04 -1.16
C ARG A 81 5.97 -4.23 0.17
N TYR A 82 4.71 -4.67 0.12
CA TYR A 82 3.92 -4.94 1.31
C TYR A 82 4.42 -6.17 2.07
N GLU A 83 4.82 -7.22 1.38
CA GLU A 83 5.37 -8.44 2.00
C GLU A 83 6.67 -8.16 2.76
N GLU A 84 7.55 -7.32 2.24
CA GLU A 84 8.77 -6.89 2.92
C GLU A 84 8.46 -6.15 4.23
N ILE A 85 7.45 -5.28 4.25
CA ILE A 85 7.02 -4.58 5.45
C ILE A 85 6.43 -5.58 6.46
N ILE A 86 5.54 -6.46 6.03
CA ILE A 86 4.90 -7.48 6.88
C ILE A 86 5.96 -8.39 7.51
N SER A 87 6.87 -8.90 6.71
CA SER A 87 7.96 -9.76 7.15
C SER A 87 8.92 -9.04 8.10
N GLY A 88 9.30 -7.80 7.78
CA GLY A 88 10.17 -6.98 8.64
C GLY A 88 9.55 -6.63 10.00
N LEU A 89 8.22 -6.62 10.09
CA LEU A 89 7.48 -6.42 11.35
C LEU A 89 7.23 -7.73 12.10
N GLY A 90 7.60 -8.87 11.54
CA GLY A 90 7.37 -10.18 12.16
C GLY A 90 5.90 -10.58 12.20
N LEU A 91 5.08 -10.05 11.31
CA LEU A 91 3.66 -10.37 11.22
C LEU A 91 3.40 -11.61 10.37
N THR A 92 2.30 -12.31 10.64
CA THR A 92 1.85 -13.47 9.87
C THR A 92 0.70 -13.13 8.91
N LEU A 93 0.47 -11.85 8.68
CA LEU A 93 -0.58 -11.32 7.82
C LEU A 93 -0.33 -11.70 6.35
N SER A 94 -1.38 -12.11 5.65
CA SER A 94 -1.37 -12.30 4.20
C SER A 94 -2.33 -11.31 3.54
N LEU A 95 -1.91 -10.72 2.42
CA LEU A 95 -2.70 -9.82 1.58
C LEU A 95 -3.12 -10.48 0.26
N ASP A 96 -3.03 -11.79 0.14
CA ASP A 96 -3.31 -12.51 -1.12
C ASP A 96 -4.75 -12.27 -1.61
N ASP A 97 -5.73 -12.25 -0.72
CA ASP A 97 -7.13 -12.00 -1.07
C ASP A 97 -7.35 -10.57 -1.56
N GLU A 98 -6.71 -9.60 -0.91
CA GLU A 98 -6.77 -8.18 -1.30
C GLU A 98 -6.16 -7.96 -2.69
N PHE A 99 -5.03 -8.59 -2.98
CA PHE A 99 -4.39 -8.51 -4.30
C PHE A 99 -5.22 -9.21 -5.39
N ARG A 100 -5.88 -10.30 -5.07
CA ARG A 100 -6.83 -10.95 -5.98
C ARG A 100 -7.98 -10.00 -6.34
N THR A 101 -8.56 -9.34 -5.35
CA THR A 101 -9.63 -8.35 -5.54
C THR A 101 -9.15 -7.17 -6.39
N ILE A 102 -7.95 -6.66 -6.15
CA ILE A 102 -7.35 -5.57 -6.94
C ILE A 102 -7.20 -6.01 -8.40
N ARG A 103 -6.66 -7.21 -8.64
CA ARG A 103 -6.50 -7.75 -10.00
C ARG A 103 -7.83 -7.83 -10.73
N GLU A 104 -8.85 -8.39 -10.11
CA GLU A 104 -10.19 -8.49 -10.69
C GLU A 104 -10.77 -7.13 -11.01
N ASN A 105 -10.67 -6.18 -10.08
CA ASN A 105 -11.23 -4.85 -10.25
C ASN A 105 -10.47 -4.02 -11.29
N PHE A 106 -9.15 -4.15 -11.37
CA PHE A 106 -8.37 -3.49 -12.41
C PHE A 106 -8.73 -4.03 -13.80
N SER A 107 -8.97 -5.33 -13.91
CA SER A 107 -9.44 -5.96 -15.15
C SER A 107 -10.82 -5.44 -15.59
N LYS A 108 -11.66 -5.00 -14.66
CA LYS A 108 -12.96 -4.38 -14.94
C LYS A 108 -12.86 -2.88 -15.26
N LYS A 109 -11.67 -2.29 -15.25
CA LYS A 109 -11.43 -0.87 -15.58
C LYS A 109 -12.28 0.09 -14.74
N ILE A 110 -12.30 -0.12 -13.40
CA ILE A 110 -13.20 0.61 -12.47
C ILE A 110 -12.87 2.10 -12.36
N GLY A 111 -11.59 2.50 -12.47
CA GLY A 111 -11.21 3.90 -12.42
C GLY A 111 -9.92 4.17 -11.65
N ARG A 112 -9.31 5.33 -11.95
CA ARG A 112 -8.03 5.75 -11.39
C ARG A 112 -8.11 6.04 -9.89
N ASP A 113 -9.20 6.60 -9.41
CA ASP A 113 -9.41 6.89 -7.98
C ASP A 113 -9.43 5.61 -7.16
N TYR A 114 -10.04 4.55 -7.68
CA TYR A 114 -10.00 3.24 -7.07
C TYR A 114 -8.56 2.74 -6.92
N ALA A 115 -7.74 2.84 -7.99
CA ALA A 115 -6.35 2.42 -7.96
C ALA A 115 -5.57 3.14 -6.85
N ALA A 116 -5.71 4.46 -6.75
CA ALA A 116 -5.06 5.25 -5.71
C ALA A 116 -5.49 4.85 -4.30
N SER A 117 -6.77 4.55 -4.10
CA SER A 117 -7.32 4.21 -2.79
C SER A 117 -6.78 2.88 -2.24
N ARG A 118 -6.37 1.95 -3.11
CA ARG A 118 -5.91 0.62 -2.67
C ARG A 118 -4.65 0.67 -1.82
N GLY A 119 -3.77 1.64 -2.05
CA GLY A 119 -2.58 1.81 -1.24
C GLY A 119 -2.88 2.03 0.24
N CYS A 120 -3.91 2.79 0.57
CA CYS A 120 -4.35 3.03 1.94
C CYS A 120 -5.18 1.86 2.48
N LEU A 121 -6.10 1.31 1.70
CA LEU A 121 -7.05 0.29 2.15
C LEU A 121 -6.42 -1.07 2.43
N LEU A 122 -5.26 -1.37 1.84
CA LEU A 122 -4.51 -2.58 2.18
C LEU A 122 -4.09 -2.63 3.65
N TYR A 123 -3.99 -1.47 4.32
CA TYR A 123 -3.70 -1.39 5.75
C TYR A 123 -4.93 -1.16 6.62
N THR A 124 -5.84 -0.29 6.21
CA THR A 124 -6.98 0.11 7.05
C THR A 124 -7.99 -1.00 7.29
N SER A 125 -8.12 -1.94 6.37
CA SER A 125 -9.03 -3.08 6.50
C SER A 125 -8.59 -4.10 7.55
N ARG A 126 -7.38 -4.00 8.08
CA ARG A 126 -6.77 -4.97 8.97
C ARG A 126 -6.33 -4.42 10.33
N CYS A 127 -6.45 -3.13 10.55
CA CYS A 127 -6.07 -2.48 11.82
C CYS A 127 -7.23 -2.37 12.83
N VAL A 128 -8.27 -3.12 12.63
CA VAL A 128 -9.45 -3.13 13.51
C VAL A 128 -9.35 -4.27 14.52
#